data_eeb0b64083742a81054b5c59f6ce0c56
#
_entry.id   eeb0b64083742a81054b5c59f6ce0c56
#
_cell.length_a   1.000
_cell.length_b   1.000
_cell.length_c   1.000
_cell.angle_alpha   90.00
_cell.angle_beta   90.00
_cell.angle_gamma   90.00
#
_symmetry.space_group_name_H-M   'P 1'
#
loop_
_entity.id
_entity.type
_entity.pdbx_description
1 polymer ?
#
loop_
_entity_poly.entity_id
_entity_poly.type
_entity_poly.pdbx_seq_one_letter_code
_entity_poly.pdbx_strand_id
1 'polypeptide(L)'
;MIKPMLAQDFQKDLSQRKIEKYAEDNDKFFVQPKLDGIRVIADLATGNLYKRSGVEVTNCPHLNGTVLELGLLIPGYEFVDGELYNHSLDFSDINSLVSRTVNILDTECIQLHLFDMSGEDIFEIRNLVLRKAINKLPLFSKMKNSSIYSVETYGLESMDDVLAKHKVFIENGYEGTMLRLNHLPYENKRSNQLYKIKDFTDSEFKIVGWNEEENHPGYLGSFEVADGVGNTFAVRPAVTREIRKEYWEDRISLINDKLTVRYQEKSKDGIPRFPIGIDIRYDLKEAKKYDPKPDIPINDTSFHRGW
;
A
#
# COMPACT_ATOMS: atom_id res chain seq x y z
N MET A 1 18.16 4.79 -12.79
CA MET A 1 16.74 4.64 -12.37
C MET A 1 16.65 4.95 -10.89
N ILE A 2 15.88 5.97 -10.52
CA ILE A 2 15.67 6.39 -9.14
C ILE A 2 14.77 5.36 -8.45
N LYS A 3 15.21 4.84 -7.30
CA LYS A 3 14.41 3.90 -6.50
C LYS A 3 13.70 4.69 -5.40
N PRO A 4 12.38 4.58 -5.25
CA PRO A 4 11.68 5.26 -4.15
C PRO A 4 12.01 4.63 -2.79
N MET A 5 11.88 5.44 -1.72
CA MET A 5 11.89 4.93 -0.35
C MET A 5 10.71 3.98 -0.13
N LEU A 6 10.94 2.79 0.39
CA LEU A 6 9.91 1.78 0.62
C LEU A 6 9.58 1.66 2.10
N ALA A 7 8.30 1.60 2.40
CA ALA A 7 7.79 1.40 3.75
C ALA A 7 7.96 -0.03 4.22
N GLN A 8 8.19 -0.18 5.52
CA GLN A 8 8.02 -1.42 6.27
C GLN A 8 6.55 -1.57 6.73
N ASP A 9 6.22 -2.73 7.22
CA ASP A 9 4.92 -3.00 7.83
C ASP A 9 4.98 -2.65 9.32
N PHE A 10 4.05 -1.79 9.77
CA PHE A 10 4.05 -1.32 11.15
C PHE A 10 3.89 -2.47 12.16
N GLN A 11 2.94 -3.37 11.92
CA GLN A 11 2.62 -4.46 12.83
C GLN A 11 3.73 -5.51 12.93
N LYS A 12 4.50 -5.69 11.85
CA LYS A 12 5.55 -6.71 11.76
C LYS A 12 6.93 -6.19 12.13
N ASP A 13 7.23 -4.97 11.69
CA ASP A 13 8.62 -4.49 11.61
C ASP A 13 8.94 -3.41 12.66
N LEU A 14 7.92 -2.80 13.29
CA LEU A 14 8.09 -1.78 14.32
C LEU A 14 7.84 -2.36 15.72
N SER A 15 8.89 -2.65 16.44
CA SER A 15 8.81 -3.15 17.82
C SER A 15 8.50 -2.03 18.81
N GLN A 16 7.84 -2.40 19.93
CA GLN A 16 7.55 -1.50 21.05
C GLN A 16 8.82 -0.80 21.57
N ARG A 17 9.93 -1.53 21.67
CA ARG A 17 11.24 -0.97 22.08
C ARG A 17 11.75 0.15 21.15
N LYS A 18 11.50 0.03 19.83
CA LYS A 18 11.86 1.09 18.89
C LYS A 18 10.99 2.33 19.07
N ILE A 19 9.69 2.14 19.33
CA ILE A 19 8.75 3.22 19.61
C ILE A 19 9.18 3.99 20.85
N GLU A 20 9.45 3.27 21.94
CA GLU A 20 9.88 3.85 23.22
C GLU A 20 11.18 4.65 23.05
N LYS A 21 12.20 4.04 22.44
CA LYS A 21 13.47 4.73 22.17
C LYS A 21 13.28 5.99 21.33
N TYR A 22 12.43 5.93 20.32
CA TYR A 22 12.16 7.09 19.46
C TYR A 22 11.44 8.21 20.23
N ALA A 23 10.48 7.86 21.09
CA ALA A 23 9.77 8.81 21.94
C ALA A 23 10.68 9.43 23.03
N GLU A 24 11.67 8.69 23.56
CA GLU A 24 12.66 9.21 24.51
C GLU A 24 13.54 10.31 23.90
N ASP A 25 13.86 10.24 22.62
CA ASP A 25 14.64 11.22 21.89
C ASP A 25 13.84 12.52 21.59
N ASN A 26 12.61 12.66 22.08
CA ASN A 26 11.64 13.75 21.84
C ASN A 26 11.35 14.04 20.36
N ASP A 27 11.49 13.05 19.53
CA ASP A 27 11.16 13.16 18.11
C ASP A 27 9.65 13.01 17.87
N LYS A 28 9.13 13.80 16.92
CA LYS A 28 7.73 13.72 16.51
C LYS A 28 7.51 12.57 15.54
N PHE A 29 6.40 11.90 15.72
CA PHE A 29 5.85 10.99 14.74
C PHE A 29 5.13 11.78 13.64
N PHE A 30 5.58 11.67 12.41
CA PHE A 30 4.89 12.30 11.29
C PHE A 30 3.97 11.29 10.61
N VAL A 31 2.70 11.66 10.43
CA VAL A 31 1.72 10.80 9.77
C VAL A 31 1.09 11.50 8.58
N GLN A 32 0.84 10.69 7.54
CA GLN A 32 0.18 11.08 6.30
C GLN A 32 -0.90 10.04 5.98
N PRO A 33 -2.04 10.43 5.37
CA PRO A 33 -2.99 9.44 4.85
C PRO A 33 -2.30 8.60 3.78
N LYS A 34 -2.55 7.29 3.80
CA LYS A 34 -2.10 6.39 2.74
C LYS A 34 -3.12 6.44 1.61
N LEU A 35 -2.68 6.98 0.49
CA LEU A 35 -3.48 7.09 -0.72
C LEU A 35 -3.49 5.74 -1.47
N ASP A 36 -4.63 5.37 -2.04
CA ASP A 36 -4.79 4.17 -2.86
C ASP A 36 -4.75 4.55 -4.35
N GLY A 37 -3.58 4.91 -4.83
CA GLY A 37 -3.33 5.36 -6.20
C GLY A 37 -2.15 4.68 -6.85
N ILE A 38 -1.52 5.36 -7.81
CA ILE A 38 -0.32 4.88 -8.49
C ILE A 38 0.86 5.75 -8.08
N ARG A 39 1.78 5.16 -7.31
CA ARG A 39 3.00 5.85 -6.89
C ARG A 39 3.89 6.19 -8.07
N VAL A 40 4.36 7.43 -8.06
CA VAL A 40 5.31 7.94 -9.04
C VAL A 40 6.44 8.72 -8.39
N ILE A 41 7.60 8.68 -9.04
CA ILE A 41 8.69 9.61 -8.85
C ILE A 41 8.61 10.63 -9.98
N ALA A 42 8.55 11.91 -9.65
CA ALA A 42 8.54 12.99 -10.63
C ALA A 42 9.92 13.65 -10.66
N ASP A 43 10.57 13.58 -11.82
CA ASP A 43 11.89 14.16 -12.09
C ASP A 43 11.75 15.68 -12.26
N LEU A 44 12.40 16.44 -11.42
CA LEU A 44 12.29 17.91 -11.39
C LEU A 44 13.00 18.60 -12.54
N ALA A 45 13.96 17.93 -13.19
CA ALA A 45 14.70 18.49 -14.33
C ALA A 45 13.98 18.29 -15.65
N THR A 46 13.24 17.19 -15.80
CA THR A 46 12.55 16.83 -17.06
C THR A 46 11.04 17.00 -16.99
N GLY A 47 10.46 17.01 -15.79
CA GLY A 47 9.02 16.99 -15.57
C GLY A 47 8.38 15.62 -15.76
N ASN A 48 9.15 14.59 -16.09
CA ASN A 48 8.64 13.26 -16.37
C ASN A 48 8.28 12.51 -15.09
N LEU A 49 7.24 11.68 -15.19
CA LEU A 49 6.73 10.85 -14.09
C LEU A 49 7.10 9.38 -14.34
N TYR A 50 7.63 8.72 -13.33
CA TYR A 50 8.05 7.31 -13.44
C TYR A 50 7.37 6.46 -12.38
N LYS A 51 6.76 5.35 -12.77
CA LYS A 51 6.25 4.34 -11.83
C LYS A 51 7.39 3.74 -11.02
N ARG A 52 7.08 3.08 -9.93
CA ARG A 52 8.05 2.33 -9.11
C ARG A 52 8.89 1.32 -9.91
N SER A 53 8.34 0.76 -10.98
CA SER A 53 9.05 -0.13 -11.91
C SER A 53 10.06 0.58 -12.82
N GLY A 54 10.07 1.92 -12.84
CA GLY A 54 10.84 2.76 -13.75
C GLY A 54 10.18 2.99 -15.11
N VAL A 55 8.97 2.48 -15.30
CA VAL A 55 8.18 2.76 -16.52
C VAL A 55 7.65 4.19 -16.44
N GLU A 56 7.85 4.95 -17.51
CA GLU A 56 7.35 6.31 -17.63
C GLU A 56 5.81 6.35 -17.72
N VAL A 57 5.20 7.32 -17.06
CA VAL A 57 3.77 7.62 -17.15
C VAL A 57 3.58 8.72 -18.18
N THR A 58 3.09 8.38 -19.35
CA THR A 58 2.88 9.32 -20.46
C THR A 58 1.44 9.83 -20.56
N ASN A 59 0.51 9.23 -19.82
CA ASN A 59 -0.92 9.51 -19.90
C ASN A 59 -1.39 10.72 -19.07
N CYS A 60 -0.48 11.34 -18.29
CA CYS A 60 -0.82 12.51 -17.48
C CYS A 60 0.05 13.74 -17.87
N PRO A 61 0.06 14.14 -19.17
CA PRO A 61 0.95 15.20 -19.64
C PRO A 61 0.65 16.58 -19.03
N HIS A 62 -0.56 16.79 -18.54
CA HIS A 62 -0.99 18.01 -17.84
C HIS A 62 -0.19 18.28 -16.55
N LEU A 63 0.48 17.27 -15.98
CA LEU A 63 1.27 17.39 -14.76
C LEU A 63 2.73 17.82 -15.04
N ASN A 64 3.28 17.46 -16.22
CA ASN A 64 4.71 17.60 -16.51
C ASN A 64 5.21 19.05 -16.39
N GLY A 65 4.45 19.99 -16.96
CA GLY A 65 4.79 21.42 -16.90
C GLY A 65 4.86 21.95 -15.47
N THR A 66 3.90 21.56 -14.64
CA THR A 66 3.84 21.99 -13.23
C THR A 66 4.96 21.35 -12.39
N VAL A 67 5.39 20.11 -12.72
CA VAL A 67 6.55 19.47 -12.08
C VAL A 67 7.85 20.25 -12.41
N LEU A 68 8.03 20.69 -13.67
CA LEU A 68 9.16 21.53 -14.05
C LEU A 68 9.16 22.86 -13.29
N GLU A 69 8.02 23.53 -13.18
CA GLU A 69 7.88 24.76 -12.41
C GLU A 69 8.22 24.54 -10.92
N LEU A 70 7.79 23.41 -10.35
CA LEU A 70 8.17 23.03 -8.99
C LEU A 70 9.68 22.88 -8.84
N GLY A 71 10.36 22.27 -9.82
CA GLY A 71 11.82 22.12 -9.83
C GLY A 71 12.56 23.46 -9.75
N LEU A 72 12.03 24.51 -10.38
CA LEU A 72 12.60 25.87 -10.28
C LEU A 72 12.45 26.48 -8.88
N LEU A 73 11.43 26.05 -8.12
CA LEU A 73 11.16 26.56 -6.76
C LEU A 73 11.98 25.84 -5.68
N ILE A 74 12.46 24.64 -5.96
CA ILE A 74 13.26 23.82 -5.04
C ILE A 74 14.59 23.37 -5.70
N PRO A 75 15.46 24.31 -6.08
CA PRO A 75 16.73 23.97 -6.71
C PRO A 75 17.60 23.13 -5.76
N GLY A 76 18.30 22.14 -6.32
CA GLY A 76 19.15 21.24 -5.55
C GLY A 76 18.48 19.92 -5.14
N TYR A 77 17.17 19.77 -5.35
CA TYR A 77 16.48 18.50 -5.24
C TYR A 77 16.32 17.87 -6.62
N GLU A 78 16.45 16.53 -6.71
CA GLU A 78 16.43 15.84 -7.99
C GLU A 78 15.02 15.40 -8.39
N PHE A 79 14.24 14.94 -7.41
CA PHE A 79 12.90 14.41 -7.65
C PHE A 79 11.96 14.63 -6.45
N VAL A 80 10.69 14.55 -6.74
CA VAL A 80 9.62 14.46 -5.73
C VAL A 80 8.93 13.11 -5.83
N ASP A 81 8.43 12.64 -4.69
CA ASP A 81 7.79 11.33 -4.50
C ASP A 81 6.32 11.54 -4.17
N GLY A 82 5.44 10.93 -4.94
CA GLY A 82 4.00 11.17 -4.83
C GLY A 82 3.14 10.03 -5.34
N GLU A 83 1.84 10.28 -5.31
CA GLU A 83 0.80 9.37 -5.79
C GLU A 83 -0.03 10.06 -6.85
N LEU A 84 -0.25 9.42 -7.98
CA LEU A 84 -1.31 9.77 -8.93
C LEU A 84 -2.62 9.29 -8.32
N TYR A 85 -3.50 10.23 -7.99
CA TYR A 85 -4.65 9.99 -7.15
C TYR A 85 -5.81 10.92 -7.47
N ASN A 86 -7.00 10.49 -7.17
CA ASN A 86 -8.19 11.31 -7.04
C ASN A 86 -9.11 10.65 -6.00
N HIS A 87 -9.46 11.39 -4.96
CA HIS A 87 -10.24 10.84 -3.83
C HIS A 87 -11.65 10.35 -4.22
N SER A 88 -12.18 10.81 -5.35
CA SER A 88 -13.49 10.40 -5.88
C SER A 88 -13.43 9.15 -6.76
N LEU A 89 -12.23 8.62 -7.03
CA LEU A 89 -12.00 7.44 -7.86
C LEU A 89 -11.41 6.31 -7.03
N ASP A 90 -11.74 5.08 -7.35
CA ASP A 90 -11.05 3.95 -6.76
C ASP A 90 -9.76 3.61 -7.54
N PHE A 91 -8.96 2.73 -6.94
CA PHE A 91 -7.69 2.29 -7.54
C PHE A 91 -7.86 1.72 -8.96
N SER A 92 -8.94 0.98 -9.23
CA SER A 92 -9.14 0.34 -10.54
C SER A 92 -9.39 1.37 -11.63
N ASP A 93 -10.15 2.43 -11.31
CA ASP A 93 -10.40 3.54 -12.21
C ASP A 93 -9.12 4.35 -12.47
N ILE A 94 -8.39 4.69 -11.40
CA ILE A 94 -7.09 5.38 -11.51
C ILE A 94 -6.12 4.56 -12.36
N ASN A 95 -6.00 3.26 -12.09
CA ASN A 95 -5.10 2.38 -12.83
C ASN A 95 -5.52 2.25 -14.30
N SER A 96 -6.81 2.17 -14.57
CA SER A 96 -7.35 2.15 -15.94
C SER A 96 -6.99 3.41 -16.71
N LEU A 97 -7.09 4.59 -16.11
CA LEU A 97 -6.74 5.87 -16.73
C LEU A 97 -5.22 6.00 -16.97
N VAL A 98 -4.43 5.73 -15.94
CA VAL A 98 -2.98 5.99 -15.96
C VAL A 98 -2.18 4.94 -16.72
N SER A 99 -2.66 3.69 -16.80
CA SER A 99 -1.87 2.57 -17.35
C SER A 99 -2.21 2.21 -18.80
N ARG A 100 -3.19 2.85 -19.42
CA ARG A 100 -3.55 2.57 -20.82
C ARG A 100 -2.46 3.00 -21.77
N THR A 101 -2.16 2.16 -22.77
CA THR A 101 -1.22 2.45 -23.85
C THR A 101 -1.92 2.67 -25.19
N VAL A 102 -3.19 2.27 -25.28
CA VAL A 102 -4.08 2.49 -26.43
C VAL A 102 -5.43 3.03 -25.95
N ASN A 103 -6.13 3.78 -26.81
CA ASN A 103 -7.39 4.44 -26.47
C ASN A 103 -7.24 5.30 -25.19
N ILE A 104 -6.24 6.17 -25.18
CA ILE A 104 -5.95 7.08 -24.07
C ILE A 104 -7.18 7.93 -23.80
N LEU A 105 -7.65 7.90 -22.55
CA LEU A 105 -8.75 8.70 -22.07
C LEU A 105 -8.25 10.05 -21.56
N ASP A 106 -9.16 10.99 -21.38
CA ASP A 106 -8.89 12.22 -20.67
C ASP A 106 -8.52 11.90 -19.22
N THR A 107 -7.33 12.33 -18.81
CA THR A 107 -6.75 12.10 -17.48
C THR A 107 -6.61 13.37 -16.65
N GLU A 108 -7.22 14.48 -17.07
CA GLU A 108 -7.14 15.78 -16.35
C GLU A 108 -7.72 15.68 -14.92
N CYS A 109 -8.59 14.69 -14.66
CA CYS A 109 -9.08 14.41 -13.32
C CYS A 109 -8.05 13.78 -12.39
N ILE A 110 -6.94 13.24 -12.92
CA ILE A 110 -5.85 12.66 -12.11
C ILE A 110 -4.98 13.78 -11.56
N GLN A 111 -4.74 13.73 -10.26
CA GLN A 111 -3.95 14.69 -9.50
C GLN A 111 -2.64 14.04 -9.05
N LEU A 112 -1.58 14.85 -8.86
CA LEU A 112 -0.33 14.40 -8.27
C LEU A 112 -0.26 14.88 -6.82
N HIS A 113 -0.34 13.95 -5.89
CA HIS A 113 -0.26 14.20 -4.46
C HIS A 113 1.14 13.88 -3.95
N LEU A 114 1.91 14.91 -3.61
CA LEU A 114 3.30 14.81 -3.19
C LEU A 114 3.40 14.64 -1.68
N PHE A 115 4.16 13.64 -1.23
CA PHE A 115 4.32 13.30 0.18
C PHE A 115 5.78 13.34 0.66
N ASP A 116 6.77 13.36 -0.24
CA ASP A 116 8.20 13.47 0.10
C ASP A 116 9.00 13.96 -1.12
N MET A 117 10.31 14.15 -0.95
CA MET A 117 11.25 14.46 -2.02
C MET A 117 12.65 13.94 -1.68
N SER A 118 13.53 13.84 -2.68
CA SER A 118 14.95 13.55 -2.47
C SER A 118 15.61 14.58 -1.55
N GLY A 119 16.70 14.23 -0.92
CA GLY A 119 17.54 15.20 -0.16
C GLY A 119 18.12 14.61 1.11
N GLU A 120 19.17 15.27 1.60
CA GLU A 120 19.94 14.88 2.79
C GLU A 120 19.31 15.36 4.10
N ASP A 121 18.33 16.26 4.03
CA ASP A 121 17.62 16.75 5.20
C ASP A 121 16.71 15.67 5.81
N ILE A 122 16.36 15.86 7.09
CA ILE A 122 15.33 15.06 7.76
C ILE A 122 13.95 15.32 7.14
N PHE A 123 13.01 14.38 7.35
CA PHE A 123 11.68 14.45 6.71
C PHE A 123 10.94 15.77 6.97
N GLU A 124 10.96 16.28 8.20
CA GLU A 124 10.27 17.53 8.55
C GLU A 124 10.72 18.70 7.67
N ILE A 125 12.02 18.85 7.44
CA ILE A 125 12.59 19.91 6.60
C ILE A 125 12.19 19.70 5.13
N ARG A 126 12.34 18.47 4.60
CA ARG A 126 11.93 18.17 3.23
C ARG A 126 10.43 18.46 3.02
N ASN A 127 9.57 18.05 3.95
CA ASN A 127 8.13 18.29 3.89
C ASN A 127 7.81 19.79 3.95
N LEU A 128 8.47 20.55 4.84
CA LEU A 128 8.29 21.99 4.94
C LEU A 128 8.67 22.72 3.65
N VAL A 129 9.81 22.37 3.06
CA VAL A 129 10.29 22.96 1.80
C VAL A 129 9.32 22.64 0.67
N LEU A 130 8.92 21.37 0.54
CA LEU A 130 7.98 20.90 -0.49
C LEU A 130 6.64 21.62 -0.40
N ARG A 131 6.03 21.68 0.78
CA ARG A 131 4.76 22.37 1.00
C ARG A 131 4.84 23.87 0.68
N LYS A 132 5.92 24.54 1.09
CA LYS A 132 6.13 25.95 0.75
C LYS A 132 6.25 26.17 -0.76
N ALA A 133 6.91 25.27 -1.47
CA ALA A 133 7.05 25.35 -2.92
C ALA A 133 5.70 25.14 -3.62
N ILE A 134 4.96 24.08 -3.25
CA ILE A 134 3.63 23.81 -3.82
C ILE A 134 2.68 25.00 -3.60
N ASN A 135 2.68 25.60 -2.43
CA ASN A 135 1.84 26.78 -2.15
C ASN A 135 2.21 28.01 -2.99
N LYS A 136 3.41 28.05 -3.55
CA LYS A 136 3.84 29.14 -4.47
C LYS A 136 3.49 28.86 -5.93
N LEU A 137 3.25 27.61 -6.33
CA LEU A 137 2.94 27.24 -7.71
C LEU A 137 1.82 28.08 -8.36
N PRO A 138 0.67 28.34 -7.70
CA PRO A 138 -0.40 29.16 -8.29
C PRO A 138 0.01 30.60 -8.61
N LEU A 139 1.06 31.12 -7.98
CA LEU A 139 1.59 32.48 -8.21
C LEU A 139 2.49 32.54 -9.44
N PHE A 140 3.06 31.40 -9.86
CA PHE A 140 4.03 31.31 -10.96
C PHE A 140 3.46 30.59 -12.17
N SER A 141 2.50 29.68 -11.95
CA SER A 141 1.90 28.88 -13.04
C SER A 141 0.97 29.73 -13.90
N LYS A 142 1.17 29.65 -15.22
CA LYS A 142 0.21 30.14 -16.19
C LYS A 142 -1.04 29.24 -16.29
N MET A 143 -1.00 28.07 -15.67
CA MET A 143 -2.10 27.11 -15.61
C MET A 143 -3.05 27.47 -14.48
N LYS A 144 -4.29 27.77 -14.80
CA LYS A 144 -5.32 28.20 -13.83
C LYS A 144 -5.69 27.17 -12.76
N ASN A 145 -5.39 25.87 -12.96
CA ASN A 145 -5.66 24.77 -12.03
C ASN A 145 -4.41 23.92 -11.88
N SER A 146 -3.68 24.10 -10.79
CA SER A 146 -2.62 23.15 -10.44
C SER A 146 -3.26 21.83 -9.99
N SER A 147 -2.93 20.75 -10.70
CA SER A 147 -3.30 19.38 -10.29
C SER A 147 -2.24 18.73 -9.40
N ILE A 148 -1.37 19.56 -8.76
CA ILE A 148 -0.33 19.11 -7.81
C ILE A 148 -0.70 19.60 -6.41
N TYR A 149 -0.72 18.68 -5.46
CA TYR A 149 -1.08 18.91 -4.07
C TYR A 149 -0.01 18.35 -3.13
N SER A 150 0.16 18.94 -1.95
CA SER A 150 0.90 18.28 -0.87
C SER A 150 -0.03 17.39 -0.07
N VAL A 151 0.42 16.18 0.24
CA VAL A 151 -0.30 15.32 1.18
C VAL A 151 -0.28 15.95 2.57
N GLU A 152 -1.44 16.00 3.22
CA GLU A 152 -1.53 16.49 4.60
C GLU A 152 -0.62 15.70 5.52
N THR A 153 0.15 16.42 6.32
CA THR A 153 1.15 15.84 7.21
C THR A 153 0.95 16.40 8.62
N TYR A 154 0.86 15.50 9.60
CA TYR A 154 0.64 15.82 11.00
C TYR A 154 1.85 15.37 11.82
N GLY A 155 2.41 16.26 12.63
CA GLY A 155 3.41 15.93 13.64
C GLY A 155 2.71 15.62 14.96
N LEU A 156 2.93 14.42 15.52
CA LEU A 156 2.26 13.88 16.69
C LEU A 156 3.29 13.49 17.75
N GLU A 157 2.92 13.61 19.02
CA GLU A 157 3.84 13.42 20.14
C GLU A 157 3.84 11.97 20.68
N SER A 158 2.79 11.19 20.39
CA SER A 158 2.64 9.83 20.91
C SER A 158 2.13 8.85 19.87
N MET A 159 2.34 7.55 20.13
CA MET A 159 1.77 6.49 19.31
C MET A 159 0.24 6.39 19.46
N ASP A 160 -0.30 6.76 20.61
CA ASP A 160 -1.75 6.80 20.80
C ASP A 160 -2.39 7.84 19.89
N ASP A 161 -1.75 9.01 19.72
CA ASP A 161 -2.20 10.04 18.76
C ASP A 161 -2.08 9.54 17.32
N VAL A 162 -1.00 8.80 16.99
CA VAL A 162 -0.84 8.16 15.67
C VAL A 162 -1.98 7.20 15.39
N LEU A 163 -2.34 6.33 16.34
CA LEU A 163 -3.42 5.37 16.18
C LEU A 163 -4.79 6.04 16.16
N ALA A 164 -4.98 7.11 16.92
CA ALA A 164 -6.20 7.92 16.84
C ALA A 164 -6.34 8.58 15.47
N LYS A 165 -5.25 9.15 14.94
CA LYS A 165 -5.23 9.76 13.60
C LYS A 165 -5.43 8.75 12.49
N HIS A 166 -4.91 7.53 12.67
CA HIS A 166 -5.15 6.41 11.74
C HIS A 166 -6.64 6.11 11.58
N LYS A 167 -7.39 6.03 12.69
CA LYS A 167 -8.86 5.83 12.65
C LYS A 167 -9.55 6.93 11.84
N VAL A 168 -9.15 8.19 12.06
CA VAL A 168 -9.70 9.33 11.29
C VAL A 168 -9.40 9.19 9.79
N PHE A 169 -8.23 8.71 9.41
CA PHE A 169 -7.92 8.48 7.99
C PHE A 169 -8.79 7.37 7.40
N ILE A 170 -9.00 6.27 8.11
CA ILE A 170 -9.90 5.19 7.68
C ILE A 170 -11.34 5.69 7.54
N GLU A 171 -11.86 6.45 8.51
CA GLU A 171 -13.19 7.05 8.48
C GLU A 171 -13.38 8.00 7.29
N ASN A 172 -12.30 8.67 6.86
CA ASN A 172 -12.29 9.52 5.68
C ASN A 172 -12.03 8.77 4.36
N GLY A 173 -12.02 7.44 4.36
CA GLY A 173 -11.90 6.61 3.15
C GLY A 173 -10.48 6.44 2.60
N TYR A 174 -9.44 6.73 3.39
CA TYR A 174 -8.07 6.42 3.00
C TYR A 174 -7.72 4.95 3.30
N GLU A 175 -6.76 4.39 2.56
CA GLU A 175 -6.32 2.98 2.68
C GLU A 175 -5.64 2.68 4.05
N GLY A 176 -5.18 3.70 4.75
CA GLY A 176 -4.44 3.59 5.99
C GLY A 176 -3.60 4.82 6.29
N THR A 177 -2.49 4.60 6.99
CA THR A 177 -1.57 5.65 7.41
C THR A 177 -0.13 5.32 7.01
N MET A 178 0.59 6.34 6.56
CA MET A 178 2.05 6.32 6.43
C MET A 178 2.64 7.00 7.65
N LEU A 179 3.38 6.25 8.47
CA LEU A 179 4.11 6.74 9.64
C LEU A 179 5.57 6.96 9.25
N ARG A 180 6.10 8.14 9.57
CA ARG A 180 7.51 8.52 9.36
C ARG A 180 8.18 8.88 10.66
N LEU A 181 9.37 8.32 10.86
CA LEU A 181 10.30 8.68 11.91
C LEU A 181 11.29 9.72 11.34
N ASN A 182 11.55 10.81 12.08
CA ASN A 182 12.12 12.04 11.54
C ASN A 182 13.63 12.19 11.81
N HIS A 183 14.47 11.18 11.51
CA HIS A 183 15.89 11.30 11.87
C HIS A 183 16.90 10.95 10.78
N LEU A 184 16.44 10.63 9.56
CA LEU A 184 17.35 10.30 8.47
C LEU A 184 16.95 11.01 7.17
N PRO A 185 17.90 11.16 6.22
CA PRO A 185 17.62 11.65 4.88
C PRO A 185 16.68 10.72 4.10
N TYR A 186 16.32 11.12 2.88
CA TYR A 186 15.57 10.26 1.97
C TYR A 186 16.43 9.05 1.55
N GLU A 187 15.91 7.84 1.77
CA GLU A 187 16.63 6.61 1.45
C GLU A 187 16.04 5.91 0.22
N ASN A 188 16.85 5.68 -0.81
CA ASN A 188 16.44 4.99 -2.05
C ASN A 188 16.32 3.46 -1.87
N LYS A 189 15.77 3.01 -0.75
CA LYS A 189 15.62 1.60 -0.36
C LYS A 189 14.42 1.41 0.59
N ARG A 190 14.23 0.19 1.07
CA ARG A 190 13.32 -0.06 2.22
C ARG A 190 13.91 0.57 3.48
N SER A 191 13.16 1.49 4.07
CA SER A 191 13.64 2.33 5.17
C SER A 191 13.04 1.92 6.52
N ASN A 192 13.88 2.01 7.57
CA ASN A 192 13.48 1.81 8.96
C ASN A 192 12.81 3.05 9.58
N GLN A 193 12.57 4.08 8.81
CA GLN A 193 11.89 5.30 9.24
C GLN A 193 10.56 5.56 8.51
N LEU A 194 10.13 4.63 7.66
CA LEU A 194 8.84 4.71 6.96
C LEU A 194 8.07 3.42 7.17
N TYR A 195 6.87 3.53 7.75
CA TYR A 195 5.99 2.42 8.04
C TYR A 195 4.60 2.66 7.47
N LYS A 196 3.95 1.59 7.03
CA LYS A 196 2.54 1.60 6.65
C LYS A 196 1.71 0.95 7.76
N ILE A 197 0.66 1.63 8.19
CA ILE A 197 -0.37 1.11 9.10
C ILE A 197 -1.61 0.87 8.27
N LYS A 198 -2.15 -0.35 8.34
CA LYS A 198 -3.36 -0.77 7.62
C LYS A 198 -4.23 -1.61 8.52
N ASP A 199 -5.53 -1.46 8.37
CA ASP A 199 -6.48 -2.34 9.01
C ASP A 199 -6.69 -3.61 8.19
N PHE A 200 -7.01 -4.68 8.89
CA PHE A 200 -7.36 -5.96 8.31
C PHE A 200 -8.67 -6.43 8.91
N THR A 201 -9.49 -7.06 8.08
CA THR A 201 -10.74 -7.69 8.46
C THR A 201 -10.60 -9.19 8.23
N ASP A 202 -11.03 -9.97 9.23
CA ASP A 202 -11.15 -11.43 9.09
C ASP A 202 -12.61 -11.78 8.84
N SER A 203 -12.87 -12.58 7.83
CA SER A 203 -14.21 -13.11 7.53
C SER A 203 -14.13 -14.54 7.05
N GLU A 204 -15.22 -15.27 7.22
CA GLU A 204 -15.29 -16.67 6.82
C GLU A 204 -15.97 -16.82 5.46
N PHE A 205 -15.32 -17.58 4.57
CA PHE A 205 -15.81 -17.86 3.24
C PHE A 205 -15.85 -19.37 3.02
N LYS A 206 -16.86 -19.84 2.30
CA LYS A 206 -17.04 -21.26 2.01
C LYS A 206 -16.09 -21.71 0.92
N ILE A 207 -15.32 -22.77 1.14
CA ILE A 207 -14.48 -23.40 0.12
C ILE A 207 -15.39 -24.10 -0.89
N VAL A 208 -15.26 -23.73 -2.18
CA VAL A 208 -16.04 -24.29 -3.30
C VAL A 208 -15.17 -24.95 -4.36
N GLY A 209 -13.85 -24.77 -4.30
CA GLY A 209 -12.90 -25.32 -5.25
C GLY A 209 -11.45 -25.08 -4.82
N TRP A 210 -10.55 -25.42 -5.71
CA TRP A 210 -9.10 -25.27 -5.51
C TRP A 210 -8.36 -25.11 -6.83
N ASN A 211 -7.18 -24.48 -6.77
CA ASN A 211 -6.23 -24.39 -7.87
C ASN A 211 -4.89 -25.01 -7.47
N GLU A 212 -4.29 -25.77 -8.35
CA GLU A 212 -2.94 -26.31 -8.17
C GLU A 212 -1.88 -25.19 -8.29
N GLU A 213 -0.76 -25.33 -7.60
CA GLU A 213 0.35 -24.37 -7.75
C GLU A 213 1.03 -24.52 -9.12
N GLU A 214 1.07 -23.43 -9.91
CA GLU A 214 1.45 -23.44 -11.33
C GLU A 214 2.81 -24.10 -11.61
N ASN A 215 3.81 -23.87 -10.75
CA ASN A 215 5.16 -24.41 -10.95
C ASN A 215 5.50 -25.60 -10.05
N HIS A 216 4.53 -26.13 -9.30
CA HIS A 216 4.74 -27.21 -8.34
C HIS A 216 3.52 -28.13 -8.27
N PRO A 217 3.39 -29.09 -9.19
CA PRO A 217 2.31 -30.06 -9.16
C PRO A 217 2.24 -30.83 -7.84
N GLY A 218 1.03 -31.10 -7.36
CA GLY A 218 0.80 -31.77 -6.09
C GLY A 218 0.77 -30.82 -4.87
N TYR A 219 0.75 -29.51 -5.11
CA TYR A 219 0.62 -28.52 -4.05
C TYR A 219 -0.58 -27.59 -4.29
N LEU A 220 -1.27 -27.20 -3.22
CA LEU A 220 -2.33 -26.21 -3.31
C LEU A 220 -1.74 -24.84 -3.63
N GLY A 221 -2.17 -24.25 -4.74
CA GLY A 221 -1.89 -22.85 -5.10
C GLY A 221 -2.82 -21.90 -4.36
N SER A 222 -4.14 -22.13 -4.50
CA SER A 222 -5.19 -21.36 -3.81
C SER A 222 -6.46 -22.17 -3.65
N PHE A 223 -7.28 -21.80 -2.67
CA PHE A 223 -8.68 -22.21 -2.60
C PHE A 223 -9.54 -21.27 -3.46
N GLU A 224 -10.57 -21.80 -4.10
CA GLU A 224 -11.70 -21.03 -4.59
C GLU A 224 -12.74 -20.95 -3.47
N VAL A 225 -13.12 -19.72 -3.09
CA VAL A 225 -14.09 -19.51 -2.01
C VAL A 225 -15.27 -18.67 -2.49
N ALA A 226 -16.44 -18.89 -1.88
CA ALA A 226 -17.68 -18.18 -2.20
C ALA A 226 -18.07 -17.22 -1.05
N ASP A 227 -18.55 -16.02 -1.40
CA ASP A 227 -19.02 -15.01 -0.44
C ASP A 227 -20.47 -15.17 -0.01
N GLY A 228 -21.19 -16.14 -0.57
CA GLY A 228 -22.60 -16.41 -0.27
C GLY A 228 -23.61 -15.51 -1.00
N VAL A 229 -23.15 -14.49 -1.74
CA VAL A 229 -24.00 -13.61 -2.57
C VAL A 229 -23.79 -13.80 -4.06
N GLY A 230 -22.94 -14.75 -4.46
CA GLY A 230 -22.76 -15.16 -5.84
C GLY A 230 -21.36 -14.94 -6.40
N ASN A 231 -20.43 -14.29 -5.67
CA ASN A 231 -19.06 -14.15 -6.12
C ASN A 231 -18.19 -15.30 -5.64
N THR A 232 -17.23 -15.67 -6.49
CA THR A 232 -16.13 -16.58 -6.12
C THR A 232 -14.80 -15.89 -6.37
N PHE A 233 -13.80 -16.19 -5.54
CA PHE A 233 -12.47 -15.64 -5.68
C PHE A 233 -11.41 -16.57 -5.11
N ALA A 234 -10.18 -16.45 -5.62
CA ALA A 234 -9.06 -17.28 -5.20
C ALA A 234 -8.39 -16.74 -3.93
N VAL A 235 -8.07 -17.62 -2.99
CA VAL A 235 -7.41 -17.27 -1.73
C VAL A 235 -6.23 -18.22 -1.50
N ARG A 236 -5.02 -17.66 -1.45
CA ARG A 236 -3.82 -18.43 -1.09
C ARG A 236 -3.73 -18.55 0.43
N PRO A 237 -3.57 -19.75 0.99
CA PRO A 237 -3.40 -19.91 2.43
C PRO A 237 -1.98 -19.50 2.87
N ALA A 238 -1.90 -18.80 4.00
CA ALA A 238 -0.65 -18.35 4.63
C ALA A 238 -0.03 -19.44 5.49
N VAL A 239 0.23 -20.59 4.89
CA VAL A 239 0.80 -21.77 5.55
C VAL A 239 2.07 -22.23 4.85
N THR A 240 2.85 -23.10 5.49
CA THR A 240 4.06 -23.66 4.90
C THR A 240 3.76 -24.48 3.66
N ARG A 241 4.79 -24.78 2.89
CA ARG A 241 4.65 -25.57 1.66
C ARG A 241 4.17 -27.00 1.97
N GLU A 242 4.64 -27.58 3.07
CA GLU A 242 4.26 -28.90 3.55
C GLU A 242 2.74 -28.97 3.82
N ILE A 243 2.20 -27.97 4.54
CA ILE A 243 0.77 -27.88 4.82
C ILE A 243 -0.03 -27.67 3.52
N ARG A 244 0.50 -26.91 2.54
CA ARG A 244 -0.17 -26.77 1.23
C ARG A 244 -0.21 -28.10 0.45
N LYS A 245 0.76 -28.99 0.65
CA LYS A 245 0.73 -30.34 0.12
C LYS A 245 -0.36 -31.17 0.80
N GLU A 246 -0.44 -31.12 2.12
CA GLU A 246 -1.51 -31.80 2.89
C GLU A 246 -2.89 -31.29 2.43
N TYR A 247 -3.09 -29.97 2.28
CA TYR A 247 -4.33 -29.40 1.76
C TYR A 247 -4.65 -29.84 0.33
N TRP A 248 -3.63 -30.04 -0.50
CA TRP A 248 -3.83 -30.59 -1.85
C TRP A 248 -4.29 -32.05 -1.83
N GLU A 249 -3.69 -32.85 -0.98
CA GLU A 249 -4.07 -34.28 -0.81
C GLU A 249 -5.52 -34.42 -0.28
N ASP A 250 -5.89 -33.58 0.69
CA ASP A 250 -7.19 -33.55 1.35
C ASP A 250 -8.24 -32.65 0.66
N ARG A 251 -7.92 -31.99 -0.45
CA ARG A 251 -8.72 -30.95 -1.09
C ARG A 251 -10.20 -31.27 -1.30
N ILE A 252 -10.53 -32.53 -1.60
CA ILE A 252 -11.91 -32.94 -1.82
C ILE A 252 -12.71 -32.90 -0.52
N SER A 253 -12.09 -33.30 0.59
CA SER A 253 -12.73 -33.31 1.90
C SER A 253 -12.94 -31.91 2.49
N LEU A 254 -12.19 -30.91 2.00
CA LEU A 254 -12.26 -29.51 2.43
C LEU A 254 -13.37 -28.73 1.73
N ILE A 255 -14.02 -29.29 0.70
CA ILE A 255 -15.16 -28.66 0.05
C ILE A 255 -16.30 -28.48 1.05
N ASN A 256 -16.90 -27.31 1.08
CA ASN A 256 -17.92 -26.81 1.99
C ASN A 256 -17.43 -26.43 3.40
N ASP A 257 -16.18 -26.68 3.74
CA ASP A 257 -15.60 -26.10 4.97
C ASP A 257 -15.42 -24.59 4.81
N LYS A 258 -15.24 -23.87 5.93
CA LYS A 258 -15.03 -22.43 5.94
C LYS A 258 -13.55 -22.12 6.06
N LEU A 259 -13.07 -21.24 5.20
CA LEU A 259 -11.75 -20.63 5.29
C LEU A 259 -11.88 -19.26 5.94
N THR A 260 -11.18 -19.03 7.04
CA THR A 260 -10.97 -17.69 7.60
C THR A 260 -10.01 -16.94 6.70
N VAL A 261 -10.48 -15.85 6.12
CA VAL A 261 -9.73 -15.03 5.17
C VAL A 261 -9.51 -13.65 5.78
N ARG A 262 -8.25 -13.26 5.83
CA ARG A 262 -7.83 -11.89 6.18
C ARG A 262 -7.68 -11.06 4.93
N TYR A 263 -8.27 -9.87 4.93
CA TYR A 263 -8.18 -8.92 3.80
C TYR A 263 -8.20 -7.48 4.31
N GLN A 264 -7.82 -6.52 3.46
CA GLN A 264 -7.77 -5.11 3.83
C GLN A 264 -9.13 -4.43 3.67
N GLU A 265 -9.75 -4.59 2.52
CA GLU A 265 -11.02 -3.97 2.15
C GLU A 265 -11.73 -4.81 1.08
N LYS A 266 -12.91 -4.41 0.67
CA LYS A 266 -13.61 -5.02 -0.47
C LYS A 266 -13.57 -4.10 -1.68
N SER A 267 -13.52 -4.69 -2.88
CA SER A 267 -13.73 -3.96 -4.14
C SER A 267 -15.18 -3.47 -4.27
N LYS A 268 -15.46 -2.68 -5.31
CA LYS A 268 -16.85 -2.27 -5.67
C LYS A 268 -17.80 -3.45 -5.81
N ASP A 269 -17.29 -4.58 -6.29
CA ASP A 269 -18.06 -5.81 -6.47
C ASP A 269 -18.21 -6.62 -5.18
N GLY A 270 -17.73 -6.11 -4.04
CA GLY A 270 -17.79 -6.77 -2.74
C GLY A 270 -16.73 -7.85 -2.54
N ILE A 271 -15.79 -8.01 -3.48
CA ILE A 271 -14.73 -9.04 -3.40
C ILE A 271 -13.58 -8.53 -2.53
N PRO A 272 -13.09 -9.33 -1.56
CA PRO A 272 -11.92 -9.00 -0.75
C PRO A 272 -10.66 -8.67 -1.58
N ARG A 273 -9.99 -7.56 -1.24
CA ARG A 273 -8.71 -7.16 -1.83
C ARG A 273 -7.55 -7.73 -1.01
N PHE A 274 -6.57 -8.30 -1.69
CA PHE A 274 -5.40 -8.97 -1.09
C PHE A 274 -5.77 -10.04 -0.06
N PRO A 275 -6.67 -10.98 -0.40
CA PRO A 275 -7.14 -11.99 0.53
C PRO A 275 -6.05 -13.01 0.84
N ILE A 276 -5.91 -13.36 2.12
CA ILE A 276 -4.98 -14.39 2.62
C ILE A 276 -5.76 -15.36 3.49
N GLY A 277 -5.67 -16.66 3.21
CA GLY A 277 -6.28 -17.69 4.04
C GLY A 277 -5.47 -17.90 5.31
N ILE A 278 -6.12 -17.72 6.46
CA ILE A 278 -5.48 -17.82 7.77
C ILE A 278 -5.66 -19.19 8.37
N ASP A 279 -6.90 -19.73 8.34
CA ASP A 279 -7.23 -20.99 8.99
C ASP A 279 -8.45 -21.63 8.32
N ILE A 280 -8.52 -22.98 8.33
CA ILE A 280 -9.70 -23.74 7.90
C ILE A 280 -10.51 -24.10 9.13
N ARG A 281 -11.77 -23.63 9.18
CA ARG A 281 -12.71 -23.95 10.25
C ARG A 281 -13.44 -25.23 9.90
N TYR A 282 -13.13 -26.30 10.62
CA TYR A 282 -13.79 -27.59 10.51
C TYR A 282 -15.12 -27.60 11.28
N ASP A 283 -16.02 -26.63 11.00
CA ASP A 283 -17.31 -26.58 11.65
C ASP A 283 -18.17 -27.75 11.19
N LEU A 284 -18.55 -28.62 12.13
CA LEU A 284 -19.58 -29.64 12.02
C LEU A 284 -19.20 -31.05 11.59
N LYS A 285 -17.98 -31.42 11.39
CA LYS A 285 -17.60 -32.83 11.43
C LYS A 285 -16.89 -33.07 12.75
N GLU A 286 -17.37 -34.12 13.49
CA GLU A 286 -16.76 -34.55 14.74
C GLU A 286 -15.24 -34.44 14.72
N ALA A 287 -14.70 -33.70 15.69
CA ALA A 287 -13.32 -33.32 15.80
C ALA A 287 -12.37 -34.48 15.48
N LYS A 288 -11.88 -34.58 14.26
CA LYS A 288 -10.54 -35.12 14.09
C LYS A 288 -9.64 -34.17 14.87
N LYS A 289 -9.09 -34.68 15.97
CA LYS A 289 -8.15 -33.95 16.85
C LYS A 289 -7.07 -33.35 15.98
N TYR A 290 -7.25 -32.10 15.61
CA TYR A 290 -6.18 -31.24 15.13
C TYR A 290 -5.50 -30.70 16.40
N ASP A 291 -4.28 -31.15 16.63
CA ASP A 291 -3.41 -30.58 17.65
C ASP A 291 -2.90 -29.25 17.08
N PRO A 292 -3.28 -28.09 17.63
CA PRO A 292 -2.80 -26.82 17.13
C PRO A 292 -1.28 -26.81 17.33
N LYS A 293 -0.52 -26.94 16.25
CA LYS A 293 0.92 -26.70 16.31
C LYS A 293 1.15 -25.24 16.74
N PRO A 294 2.16 -25.01 17.58
CA PRO A 294 2.39 -23.71 18.18
C PRO A 294 2.52 -22.62 17.13
N ASP A 295 2.09 -21.40 17.49
CA ASP A 295 2.14 -20.17 16.72
C ASP A 295 3.37 -20.13 15.81
N ILE A 296 3.17 -20.35 14.52
CA ILE A 296 4.21 -20.14 13.53
C ILE A 296 4.37 -18.63 13.42
N PRO A 297 5.51 -18.05 13.79
CA PRO A 297 5.73 -16.63 13.55
C PRO A 297 5.58 -16.38 12.05
N ILE A 298 4.79 -15.36 11.68
CA ILE A 298 4.53 -14.93 10.30
C ILE A 298 5.81 -14.29 9.73
N ASN A 299 6.92 -15.02 9.75
CA ASN A 299 8.25 -14.57 9.31
C ASN A 299 8.67 -15.17 7.96
N ASP A 300 7.79 -15.90 7.28
CA ASP A 300 8.13 -16.39 5.95
C ASP A 300 8.02 -15.25 4.92
N THR A 301 9.18 -14.61 4.68
CA THR A 301 9.36 -13.54 3.68
C THR A 301 9.24 -14.05 2.23
N SER A 302 9.00 -15.34 2.01
CA SER A 302 8.85 -15.94 0.67
C SER A 302 7.56 -15.51 -0.04
N PHE A 303 6.59 -14.93 0.69
CA PHE A 303 5.30 -14.49 0.15
C PHE A 303 5.32 -13.18 -0.67
N HIS A 304 6.45 -12.50 -0.78
CA HIS A 304 6.50 -11.18 -1.41
C HIS A 304 7.08 -11.15 -2.83
N ARG A 305 7.23 -12.30 -3.49
CA ARG A 305 7.67 -12.30 -4.89
C ARG A 305 6.52 -12.74 -5.80
N GLY A 306 5.86 -11.76 -6.34
CA GLY A 306 4.98 -11.95 -7.49
C GLY A 306 3.55 -11.48 -7.27
N TRP A 307 3.36 -10.19 -7.46
CA TRP A 307 2.22 -9.54 -8.16
C TRP A 307 2.66 -8.13 -8.53
#